data_9b953784890c84261c601693872f1b7b
#
_entry.id   9b953784890c84261c601693872f1b7b
#
_cell.length_a   1.000
_cell.length_b   1.000
_cell.length_c   1.000
_cell.angle_alpha   90.00
_cell.angle_beta   90.00
_cell.angle_gamma   90.00
#
_symmetry.space_group_name_H-M   'P 1'
#
loop_
_entity.id
_entity.type
_entity.pdbx_description
1 polymer ?
#
loop_
_entity_poly.entity_id
_entity_poly.type
_entity_poly.pdbx_seq_one_letter_code
_entity_poly.pdbx_strand_id
1 'polypeptide(L)'
;MFIATIASATLGILGFATIGFGAAVVGESRKVEITQKGSSGLDALKAQYRRPATIPFPKDNPYTPEKSALGKKLYFDTRLSVTSAQSCASCHSPGFGWGDGLAVGVGHGMAKLGRRSPTIVNAAWSAIYMWDGRLPTLEDQALGPIQSPGEMNMKLDQLMERLASIPEYRPMFDATFPGQGMKPATLAQAIATYERTVVSERAPFDAWIEGNEKAISEEAKRGFAVFNGKAQCAACHEGWNFTNEGFQDIGLLSTDIGRGEYLPGVIKMQHAFKTPGLREITRRGPFMHDGSLATLEAVIDHYDHAGVDRPSRSDLMRPLALTAQDKTDLIAFLKTLTSELGPTAVPVLPR
;
A
#
# COMPACT_ATOMS: atom_id res chain seq x y z
N MET A 1 -10.11 67.17 45.41
CA MET A 1 -11.56 67.21 45.63
C MET A 1 -12.23 66.99 44.30
N PHE A 2 -12.55 65.82 43.97
CA PHE A 2 -13.62 65.39 43.05
C PHE A 2 -13.80 63.86 43.16
N ILE A 3 -14.96 63.51 43.54
CA ILE A 3 -15.46 62.19 43.82
C ILE A 3 -15.77 61.54 42.48
N ALA A 4 -15.26 60.33 42.24
CA ALA A 4 -15.64 59.46 41.08
C ALA A 4 -16.36 58.23 41.56
N THR A 5 -17.56 58.13 41.08
CA THR A 5 -18.59 57.10 41.35
C THR A 5 -18.20 55.74 40.75
N ILE A 6 -18.33 54.69 41.56
CA ILE A 6 -18.13 53.30 41.12
C ILE A 6 -19.44 52.80 40.51
N ALA A 7 -19.37 52.40 39.23
CA ALA A 7 -20.44 51.66 38.56
C ALA A 7 -20.08 50.17 38.50
N SER A 8 -20.88 49.35 39.20
CA SER A 8 -20.81 47.88 39.13
C SER A 8 -21.31 47.38 37.78
N ALA A 9 -20.47 46.73 37.03
CA ALA A 9 -20.89 45.95 35.84
C ALA A 9 -20.93 44.45 36.18
N THR A 10 -22.11 43.91 36.09
CA THR A 10 -22.41 42.47 36.21
C THR A 10 -21.76 41.67 35.09
N LEU A 11 -20.95 40.73 35.48
CA LEU A 11 -20.26 39.78 34.57
C LEU A 11 -21.25 38.70 34.13
N GLY A 12 -21.64 38.72 32.85
CA GLY A 12 -22.38 37.65 32.23
C GLY A 12 -21.45 36.46 31.94
N ILE A 13 -21.77 35.29 32.53
CA ILE A 13 -21.08 34.03 32.29
C ILE A 13 -21.45 33.50 30.89
N LEU A 14 -20.55 33.67 29.94
CA LEU A 14 -20.63 32.96 28.64
C LEU A 14 -20.15 31.53 28.85
N GLY A 15 -21.05 30.58 28.71
CA GLY A 15 -20.73 29.16 28.75
C GLY A 15 -19.84 28.76 27.58
N PHE A 16 -18.64 28.35 27.89
CA PHE A 16 -17.78 27.64 26.94
C PHE A 16 -18.35 26.25 26.69
N ALA A 17 -18.85 26.01 25.47
CA ALA A 17 -19.13 24.68 24.99
C ALA A 17 -17.80 23.96 24.78
N THR A 18 -17.49 23.03 25.68
CA THR A 18 -16.41 22.08 25.51
C THR A 18 -16.77 21.12 24.38
N ILE A 19 -16.12 21.31 23.21
CA ILE A 19 -16.13 20.28 22.16
C ILE A 19 -15.32 19.09 22.72
N GLY A 20 -16.02 18.10 23.17
CA GLY A 20 -15.42 16.83 23.55
C GLY A 20 -14.80 16.18 22.32
N PHE A 21 -13.48 16.14 22.24
CA PHE A 21 -12.77 15.21 21.38
C PHE A 21 -13.11 13.81 21.88
N GLY A 22 -13.95 13.12 21.14
CA GLY A 22 -14.21 11.71 21.36
C GLY A 22 -12.89 10.94 21.30
N ALA A 23 -12.50 10.37 22.42
CA ALA A 23 -11.43 9.40 22.47
C ALA A 23 -11.75 8.29 21.49
N ALA A 24 -10.86 8.06 20.53
CA ALA A 24 -10.92 6.92 19.67
C ALA A 24 -10.98 5.67 20.57
N VAL A 25 -12.07 4.95 20.48
CA VAL A 25 -12.25 3.66 21.11
C VAL A 25 -11.15 2.76 20.58
N VAL A 26 -10.16 2.49 21.42
CA VAL A 26 -9.20 1.40 21.21
C VAL A 26 -10.05 0.14 21.20
N GLY A 27 -10.30 -0.40 20.00
CA GLY A 27 -11.05 -1.61 19.82
C GLY A 27 -10.40 -2.73 20.63
N GLU A 28 -11.13 -3.29 21.59
CA GLU A 28 -10.74 -4.50 22.28
C GLU A 28 -10.36 -5.56 21.26
N SER A 29 -9.11 -6.00 21.29
CA SER A 29 -8.65 -7.14 20.50
C SER A 29 -9.42 -8.37 20.95
N ARG A 30 -10.46 -8.74 20.19
CA ARG A 30 -11.17 -10.00 20.38
C ARG A 30 -10.17 -11.13 20.22
N LYS A 31 -9.79 -11.74 21.33
CA LYS A 31 -9.13 -13.05 21.33
C LYS A 31 -10.10 -14.04 20.69
N VAL A 32 -9.86 -14.36 19.43
CA VAL A 32 -10.56 -15.50 18.80
C VAL A 32 -9.85 -16.75 19.30
N GLU A 33 -10.33 -17.33 20.37
CA GLU A 33 -10.00 -18.70 20.75
C GLU A 33 -10.62 -19.62 19.69
N ILE A 34 -9.79 -20.14 18.77
CA ILE A 34 -10.18 -21.24 17.89
C ILE A 34 -10.15 -22.51 18.73
N THR A 35 -11.11 -22.66 19.63
CA THR A 35 -11.47 -23.96 20.18
C THR A 35 -12.27 -24.70 19.12
N GLN A 36 -11.96 -25.97 18.92
CA GLN A 36 -12.68 -26.91 18.02
C GLN A 36 -14.19 -26.94 18.35
N LYS A 37 -14.93 -25.99 17.82
CA LYS A 37 -16.39 -25.98 17.81
C LYS A 37 -16.89 -25.44 16.50
N GLY A 38 -17.06 -26.38 15.56
CA GLY A 38 -17.95 -26.23 14.41
C GLY A 38 -17.44 -25.41 13.22
N SER A 39 -17.77 -25.88 12.04
CA SER A 39 -17.62 -25.22 10.73
C SER A 39 -18.01 -23.73 10.70
N SER A 40 -18.91 -23.28 11.58
CA SER A 40 -19.39 -21.91 11.66
C SER A 40 -18.31 -20.87 12.03
N GLY A 41 -17.33 -21.21 12.87
CA GLY A 41 -16.26 -20.27 13.28
C GLY A 41 -15.22 -20.05 12.18
N LEU A 42 -14.82 -21.11 11.51
CA LEU A 42 -13.88 -21.04 10.39
C LEU A 42 -14.52 -20.37 9.17
N ASP A 43 -15.79 -20.65 8.88
CA ASP A 43 -16.50 -20.03 7.77
C ASP A 43 -16.70 -18.52 7.98
N ALA A 44 -16.98 -18.11 9.22
CA ALA A 44 -17.04 -16.70 9.58
C ALA A 44 -15.67 -16.00 9.42
N LEU A 45 -14.59 -16.70 9.78
CA LEU A 45 -13.23 -16.18 9.57
C LEU A 45 -12.89 -16.11 8.08
N LYS A 46 -13.14 -17.16 7.30
CA LYS A 46 -12.96 -17.18 5.85
C LYS A 46 -13.72 -16.03 5.16
N ALA A 47 -14.94 -15.72 5.61
CA ALA A 47 -15.76 -14.65 5.04
C ALA A 47 -15.08 -13.27 5.09
N GLN A 48 -14.21 -13.01 6.08
CA GLN A 48 -13.48 -11.73 6.21
C GLN A 48 -12.42 -11.55 5.11
N TYR A 49 -11.97 -12.64 4.49
CA TYR A 49 -10.93 -12.64 3.45
C TYR A 49 -11.49 -12.75 2.03
N ARG A 50 -12.81 -12.71 1.84
CA ARG A 50 -13.42 -12.75 0.51
C ARG A 50 -13.09 -11.50 -0.28
N ARG A 51 -12.72 -11.71 -1.54
CA ARG A 51 -12.41 -10.62 -2.48
C ARG A 51 -13.64 -9.78 -2.77
N PRO A 52 -13.50 -8.44 -2.88
CA PRO A 52 -14.58 -7.59 -3.36
C PRO A 52 -14.90 -7.92 -4.83
N ALA A 53 -16.17 -7.74 -5.20
CA ALA A 53 -16.63 -8.04 -6.56
C ALA A 53 -16.26 -6.96 -7.58
N THR A 54 -15.99 -5.74 -7.14
CA THR A 54 -15.76 -4.58 -8.02
C THR A 54 -14.49 -3.83 -7.61
N ILE A 55 -13.81 -3.27 -8.61
CA ILE A 55 -12.69 -2.37 -8.40
C ILE A 55 -13.25 -0.97 -8.06
N PRO A 56 -12.83 -0.33 -6.96
CA PRO A 56 -13.27 1.02 -6.65
C PRO A 56 -12.56 2.05 -7.55
N PHE A 57 -13.36 2.94 -8.13
CA PHE A 57 -12.88 4.13 -8.83
C PHE A 57 -13.47 5.38 -8.17
N PRO A 58 -12.69 6.45 -7.94
CA PRO A 58 -13.20 7.67 -7.35
C PRO A 58 -14.16 8.39 -8.31
N LYS A 59 -15.09 9.15 -7.74
CA LYS A 59 -16.13 9.86 -8.52
C LYS A 59 -15.57 10.89 -9.49
N ASP A 60 -14.46 11.52 -9.13
CA ASP A 60 -13.74 12.52 -9.92
C ASP A 60 -12.78 11.91 -10.94
N ASN A 61 -12.54 10.60 -10.87
CA ASN A 61 -11.80 9.85 -11.88
C ASN A 61 -12.47 8.46 -12.13
N PRO A 62 -13.69 8.42 -12.67
CA PRO A 62 -14.38 7.17 -12.99
C PRO A 62 -13.64 6.40 -14.09
N TYR A 63 -13.76 5.07 -14.04
CA TYR A 63 -13.18 4.20 -15.06
C TYR A 63 -13.78 4.44 -16.44
N THR A 64 -12.91 4.50 -17.45
CA THR A 64 -13.28 4.20 -18.84
C THR A 64 -12.19 3.36 -19.48
N PRO A 65 -12.52 2.52 -20.48
CA PRO A 65 -11.52 1.74 -21.23
C PRO A 65 -10.44 2.61 -21.87
N GLU A 66 -10.82 3.78 -22.39
CA GLU A 66 -9.93 4.74 -23.05
C GLU A 66 -8.91 5.31 -22.07
N LYS A 67 -9.34 5.70 -20.84
CA LYS A 67 -8.44 6.16 -19.78
C LYS A 67 -7.44 5.07 -19.40
N SER A 68 -7.92 3.85 -19.20
CA SER A 68 -7.05 2.72 -18.85
C SER A 68 -6.04 2.42 -19.96
N ALA A 69 -6.47 2.46 -21.23
CA ALA A 69 -5.59 2.23 -22.38
C ALA A 69 -4.53 3.33 -22.53
N LEU A 70 -4.91 4.60 -22.38
CA LEU A 70 -3.99 5.74 -22.37
C LEU A 70 -3.03 5.63 -21.18
N GLY A 71 -3.55 5.37 -19.97
CA GLY A 71 -2.77 5.18 -18.76
C GLY A 71 -1.74 4.07 -18.88
N LYS A 72 -2.11 2.93 -19.50
CA LYS A 72 -1.18 1.85 -19.78
C LYS A 72 -0.03 2.29 -20.68
N LYS A 73 -0.29 3.06 -21.74
CA LYS A 73 0.77 3.58 -22.61
C LYS A 73 1.70 4.49 -21.83
N LEU A 74 1.17 5.44 -21.07
CA LEU A 74 1.95 6.36 -20.24
C LEU A 74 2.78 5.63 -19.18
N TYR A 75 2.22 4.62 -18.53
CA TYR A 75 2.91 3.81 -17.51
C TYR A 75 4.16 3.09 -18.04
N PHE A 76 4.14 2.66 -19.30
CA PHE A 76 5.28 2.00 -19.95
C PHE A 76 6.18 2.97 -20.75
N ASP A 77 5.83 4.26 -20.83
CA ASP A 77 6.55 5.22 -21.68
C ASP A 77 7.77 5.81 -20.93
N THR A 78 8.95 5.46 -21.37
CA THR A 78 10.19 5.97 -20.79
C THR A 78 10.40 7.47 -21.00
N ARG A 79 9.70 8.08 -21.97
CA ARG A 79 9.75 9.53 -22.23
C ARG A 79 9.18 10.37 -21.09
N LEU A 80 8.54 9.74 -20.11
CA LEU A 80 8.11 10.39 -18.86
C LEU A 80 9.27 10.72 -17.91
N SER A 81 10.48 10.18 -18.13
CA SER A 81 11.69 10.56 -17.38
C SER A 81 12.55 11.55 -18.16
N VAL A 82 13.36 12.34 -17.45
CA VAL A 82 14.21 13.37 -18.08
C VAL A 82 15.15 12.80 -19.15
N THR A 83 15.72 11.62 -18.88
CA THR A 83 16.65 10.92 -19.78
C THR A 83 15.95 10.01 -20.81
N SER A 84 14.64 9.86 -20.75
CA SER A 84 13.87 8.87 -21.54
C SER A 84 14.34 7.42 -21.33
N ALA A 85 14.94 7.12 -20.17
CA ALA A 85 15.48 5.79 -19.83
C ALA A 85 14.60 5.02 -18.84
N GLN A 86 13.70 5.68 -18.13
CA GLN A 86 12.88 5.09 -17.08
C GLN A 86 11.40 5.41 -17.28
N SER A 87 10.56 4.44 -16.96
CA SER A 87 9.10 4.56 -16.89
C SER A 87 8.61 4.05 -15.54
N CYS A 88 7.32 4.14 -15.24
CA CYS A 88 6.75 3.50 -14.05
C CYS A 88 7.06 1.99 -14.02
N ALA A 89 6.98 1.33 -15.19
CA ALA A 89 7.29 -0.09 -15.33
C ALA A 89 8.76 -0.46 -15.06
N SER A 90 9.68 0.51 -15.04
CA SER A 90 11.09 0.26 -14.67
C SER A 90 11.24 -0.12 -13.20
N CYS A 91 10.44 0.50 -12.31
CA CYS A 91 10.45 0.24 -10.87
C CYS A 91 9.27 -0.62 -10.42
N HIS A 92 8.21 -0.72 -11.23
CA HIS A 92 7.01 -1.50 -10.93
C HIS A 92 6.72 -2.45 -12.10
N SER A 93 7.63 -3.42 -12.29
CA SER A 93 7.58 -4.38 -13.40
C SER A 93 6.61 -5.54 -13.13
N PRO A 94 5.75 -5.90 -14.10
CA PRO A 94 4.90 -7.09 -13.98
C PRO A 94 5.66 -8.37 -13.63
N GLY A 95 6.87 -8.54 -14.15
CA GLY A 95 7.71 -9.72 -13.93
C GLY A 95 8.18 -9.91 -12.49
N PHE A 96 8.17 -8.85 -11.68
CA PHE A 96 8.60 -8.86 -10.27
C PHE A 96 7.43 -8.55 -9.31
N GLY A 97 6.24 -9.05 -9.63
CA GLY A 97 5.05 -8.79 -8.82
C GLY A 97 4.72 -7.30 -8.71
N TRP A 98 4.98 -6.54 -9.79
CA TRP A 98 4.78 -5.10 -9.89
C TRP A 98 5.63 -4.28 -8.90
N GLY A 99 6.80 -4.79 -8.55
CA GLY A 99 7.93 -4.10 -7.95
C GLY A 99 9.14 -4.17 -8.88
N ASP A 100 10.36 -4.01 -8.36
CA ASP A 100 11.61 -4.08 -9.15
C ASP A 100 12.50 -5.27 -8.80
N GLY A 101 12.16 -6.04 -7.76
CA GLY A 101 12.97 -7.17 -7.29
C GLY A 101 14.25 -6.77 -6.58
N LEU A 102 14.49 -5.48 -6.33
CA LEU A 102 15.68 -4.95 -5.68
C LEU A 102 15.43 -4.64 -4.20
N ALA A 103 16.51 -4.61 -3.41
CA ALA A 103 16.45 -4.22 -2.00
C ALA A 103 16.00 -2.75 -1.85
N VAL A 104 16.53 -1.87 -2.69
CA VAL A 104 16.12 -0.47 -2.83
C VAL A 104 16.00 -0.12 -4.30
N GLY A 105 15.06 0.76 -4.63
CA GLY A 105 14.86 1.22 -6.00
C GLY A 105 16.11 1.91 -6.56
N VAL A 106 16.22 1.93 -7.90
CA VAL A 106 17.30 2.63 -8.63
C VAL A 106 16.66 3.66 -9.54
N GLY A 107 17.00 4.92 -9.34
CA GLY A 107 16.40 6.03 -10.05
C GLY A 107 17.34 6.73 -11.04
N HIS A 108 17.11 8.03 -11.23
CA HIS A 108 17.85 8.88 -12.15
C HIS A 108 19.38 8.80 -11.90
N GLY A 109 20.15 8.68 -12.98
CA GLY A 109 21.59 8.56 -12.88
C GLY A 109 22.10 7.32 -12.15
N MET A 110 21.31 6.26 -12.08
CA MET A 110 21.60 5.02 -11.32
C MET A 110 21.70 5.25 -9.80
N ALA A 111 21.15 6.32 -9.29
CA ALA A 111 21.12 6.60 -7.86
C ALA A 111 20.29 5.55 -7.11
N LYS A 112 20.84 4.99 -6.03
CA LYS A 112 20.08 4.13 -5.12
C LYS A 112 19.11 4.99 -4.31
N LEU A 113 17.85 4.57 -4.28
CA LEU A 113 16.82 5.19 -3.46
C LEU A 113 16.89 4.67 -2.02
N GLY A 114 16.31 5.41 -1.08
CA GLY A 114 16.36 5.01 0.34
C GLY A 114 15.42 3.85 0.68
N ARG A 115 14.44 3.56 -0.20
CA ARG A 115 13.39 2.58 0.04
C ARG A 115 13.20 1.67 -1.17
N ARG A 116 12.62 0.52 -0.90
CA ARG A 116 12.23 -0.44 -1.91
C ARG A 116 11.02 0.05 -2.70
N SER A 117 10.98 -0.25 -4.00
CA SER A 117 9.78 -0.02 -4.84
C SER A 117 8.65 -0.96 -4.40
N PRO A 118 7.53 -0.44 -3.85
CA PRO A 118 6.41 -1.28 -3.44
C PRO A 118 5.66 -1.81 -4.66
N THR A 119 4.90 -2.90 -4.48
CA THR A 119 3.98 -3.35 -5.53
C THR A 119 2.84 -2.35 -5.73
N ILE A 120 2.34 -2.24 -6.96
CA ILE A 120 1.09 -1.54 -7.27
C ILE A 120 -0.12 -2.48 -7.36
N VAL A 121 0.08 -3.78 -7.14
CA VAL A 121 -1.03 -4.76 -7.14
C VAL A 121 -2.06 -4.36 -6.09
N ASN A 122 -3.31 -4.30 -6.51
CA ASN A 122 -4.45 -3.92 -5.68
C ASN A 122 -4.40 -2.48 -5.13
N ALA A 123 -3.63 -1.58 -5.74
CA ALA A 123 -3.54 -0.18 -5.32
C ALA A 123 -4.90 0.55 -5.32
N ALA A 124 -5.88 0.07 -6.11
CA ALA A 124 -7.23 0.62 -6.15
C ALA A 124 -7.93 0.67 -4.78
N TRP A 125 -7.61 -0.23 -3.87
CA TRP A 125 -8.24 -0.32 -2.53
C TRP A 125 -7.43 0.38 -1.44
N SER A 126 -6.30 0.99 -1.79
CA SER A 126 -5.50 1.75 -0.84
C SER A 126 -6.10 3.13 -0.59
N ALA A 127 -6.17 3.54 0.66
CA ALA A 127 -6.65 4.86 1.07
C ALA A 127 -5.53 5.90 1.12
N ILE A 128 -4.26 5.44 1.11
CA ILE A 128 -3.08 6.31 1.25
C ILE A 128 -1.87 5.64 0.60
N TYR A 129 -0.99 6.43 -0.01
CA TYR A 129 0.09 5.94 -0.86
C TYR A 129 1.47 6.30 -0.31
N MET A 130 2.51 5.63 -0.81
CA MET A 130 3.89 5.56 -0.35
C MET A 130 4.05 4.75 0.95
N TRP A 131 5.27 4.32 1.27
CA TRP A 131 5.57 3.59 2.50
C TRP A 131 5.23 4.38 3.78
N ASP A 132 5.38 5.70 3.72
CA ASP A 132 5.10 6.63 4.83
C ASP A 132 3.70 7.27 4.77
N GLY A 133 2.90 6.94 3.76
CA GLY A 133 1.55 7.44 3.60
C GLY A 133 1.46 8.96 3.38
N ARG A 134 2.44 9.57 2.72
CA ARG A 134 2.46 11.01 2.51
C ARG A 134 1.53 11.52 1.41
N LEU A 135 1.03 10.64 0.55
CA LEU A 135 0.18 11.01 -0.58
C LEU A 135 -1.25 10.43 -0.43
N PRO A 136 -2.28 11.29 -0.50
CA PRO A 136 -3.66 10.88 -0.21
C PRO A 136 -4.37 10.20 -1.38
N THR A 137 -3.93 10.44 -2.62
CA THR A 137 -4.57 9.87 -3.82
C THR A 137 -3.57 9.19 -4.73
N LEU A 138 -4.05 8.26 -5.55
CA LEU A 138 -3.20 7.60 -6.55
C LEU A 138 -2.82 8.58 -7.68
N GLU A 139 -3.65 9.56 -7.95
CA GLU A 139 -3.38 10.64 -8.89
C GLU A 139 -2.20 11.52 -8.42
N ASP A 140 -2.15 11.86 -7.14
CA ASP A 140 -1.00 12.58 -6.56
C ASP A 140 0.25 11.71 -6.59
N GLN A 141 0.10 10.42 -6.29
CA GLN A 141 1.21 9.47 -6.31
C GLN A 141 1.79 9.32 -7.73
N ALA A 142 0.96 9.25 -8.76
CA ALA A 142 1.42 9.10 -10.14
C ALA A 142 2.33 10.25 -10.61
N LEU A 143 2.18 11.46 -10.07
CA LEU A 143 3.02 12.62 -10.39
C LEU A 143 4.28 12.72 -9.52
N GLY A 144 4.30 12.09 -8.36
CA GLY A 144 5.40 12.19 -7.40
C GLY A 144 6.74 11.70 -7.98
N PRO A 145 6.87 10.43 -8.39
CA PRO A 145 8.08 9.86 -8.97
C PRO A 145 8.55 10.57 -10.25
N ILE A 146 7.62 11.05 -11.07
CA ILE A 146 7.96 11.80 -12.29
C ILE A 146 8.80 13.03 -11.94
N GLN A 147 8.41 13.77 -10.91
CA GLN A 147 9.06 15.02 -10.50
C GLN A 147 10.24 14.82 -9.55
N SER A 148 10.31 13.68 -8.87
CA SER A 148 11.34 13.39 -7.88
C SER A 148 12.74 13.41 -8.52
N PRO A 149 13.68 14.25 -8.04
CA PRO A 149 15.04 14.33 -8.60
C PRO A 149 15.81 13.00 -8.53
N GLY A 150 15.52 12.20 -7.51
CA GLY A 150 16.13 10.88 -7.35
C GLY A 150 15.51 9.79 -8.22
N GLU A 151 14.28 9.98 -8.71
CA GLU A 151 13.55 8.95 -9.46
C GLU A 151 13.55 9.25 -10.96
N MET A 152 12.55 9.96 -11.51
CA MET A 152 12.46 10.22 -12.96
C MET A 152 12.96 11.63 -13.35
N ASN A 153 13.10 12.54 -12.38
CA ASN A 153 13.69 13.88 -12.49
C ASN A 153 13.13 14.74 -13.64
N MET A 154 11.83 14.65 -13.93
CA MET A 154 11.18 15.36 -15.03
C MET A 154 10.25 16.47 -14.50
N LYS A 155 10.45 17.70 -14.97
CA LYS A 155 9.51 18.80 -14.69
C LYS A 155 8.23 18.62 -15.52
N LEU A 156 7.08 18.90 -14.91
CA LEU A 156 5.77 18.64 -15.55
C LEU A 156 5.54 19.51 -16.78
N ASP A 157 6.00 20.76 -16.80
CA ASP A 157 5.95 21.65 -17.96
C ASP A 157 6.72 21.06 -19.16
N GLN A 158 7.96 20.65 -18.91
CA GLN A 158 8.81 20.01 -19.92
C GLN A 158 8.21 18.66 -20.38
N LEU A 159 7.59 17.91 -19.48
CA LEU A 159 6.89 16.68 -19.84
C LEU A 159 5.70 16.96 -20.76
N MET A 160 4.88 17.97 -20.45
CA MET A 160 3.74 18.34 -21.30
C MET A 160 4.20 18.77 -22.69
N GLU A 161 5.26 19.56 -22.82
CA GLU A 161 5.85 19.95 -24.09
C GLU A 161 6.36 18.73 -24.87
N ARG A 162 7.08 17.82 -24.20
CA ARG A 162 7.59 16.59 -24.80
C ARG A 162 6.45 15.70 -25.32
N LEU A 163 5.41 15.46 -24.54
CA LEU A 163 4.28 14.65 -24.96
C LEU A 163 3.50 15.32 -26.09
N ALA A 164 3.37 16.66 -26.05
CA ALA A 164 2.72 17.42 -27.12
C ALA A 164 3.46 17.37 -28.46
N SER A 165 4.77 17.16 -28.44
CA SER A 165 5.59 16.98 -29.66
C SER A 165 5.42 15.61 -30.33
N ILE A 166 4.74 14.68 -29.65
CA ILE A 166 4.42 13.34 -30.17
C ILE A 166 3.02 13.39 -30.80
N PRO A 167 2.89 13.27 -32.11
CA PRO A 167 1.63 13.57 -32.81
C PRO A 167 0.42 12.79 -32.32
N GLU A 168 0.61 11.53 -31.89
CA GLU A 168 -0.48 10.64 -31.51
C GLU A 168 -1.01 10.91 -30.08
N TYR A 169 -0.25 11.53 -29.18
CA TYR A 169 -0.72 11.74 -27.81
C TYR A 169 -1.84 12.76 -27.69
N ARG A 170 -1.74 13.90 -28.39
CA ARG A 170 -2.77 14.94 -28.31
C ARG A 170 -4.18 14.41 -28.66
N PRO A 171 -4.39 13.75 -29.82
CA PRO A 171 -5.70 13.15 -30.16
C PRO A 171 -6.17 12.13 -29.12
N MET A 172 -5.24 11.33 -28.53
CA MET A 172 -5.60 10.36 -27.51
C MET A 172 -6.11 11.04 -26.24
N PHE A 173 -5.46 12.11 -25.79
CA PHE A 173 -5.91 12.88 -24.64
C PHE A 173 -7.25 13.57 -24.90
N ASP A 174 -7.43 14.18 -26.07
CA ASP A 174 -8.65 14.89 -26.46
C ASP A 174 -9.86 13.93 -26.51
N ALA A 175 -9.66 12.71 -27.04
CA ALA A 175 -10.68 11.67 -27.06
C ALA A 175 -10.99 11.11 -25.67
N THR A 176 -9.98 10.96 -24.81
CA THR A 176 -10.11 10.40 -23.45
C THR A 176 -10.69 11.40 -22.46
N PHE A 177 -10.33 12.68 -22.60
CA PHE A 177 -10.71 13.79 -21.72
C PHE A 177 -11.32 14.95 -22.51
N PRO A 178 -12.54 14.81 -23.05
CA PRO A 178 -13.16 15.83 -23.88
C PRO A 178 -13.22 17.19 -23.15
N GLY A 179 -12.76 18.24 -23.82
CA GLY A 179 -12.75 19.60 -23.28
C GLY A 179 -11.68 19.88 -22.21
N GLN A 180 -10.95 18.87 -21.74
CA GLN A 180 -9.89 19.05 -20.75
C GLN A 180 -8.48 19.00 -21.37
N GLY A 181 -8.30 18.22 -22.41
CA GLY A 181 -7.04 18.06 -23.14
C GLY A 181 -5.91 17.46 -22.32
N MET A 182 -4.69 17.62 -22.82
CA MET A 182 -3.47 17.11 -22.21
C MET A 182 -2.91 18.10 -21.19
N LYS A 183 -2.90 17.72 -19.92
CA LYS A 183 -2.35 18.48 -18.79
C LYS A 183 -1.91 17.53 -17.67
N PRO A 184 -1.11 17.97 -16.67
CA PRO A 184 -0.64 17.09 -15.58
C PRO A 184 -1.78 16.34 -14.89
N ALA A 185 -2.91 16.98 -14.65
CA ALA A 185 -4.05 16.33 -13.98
C ALA A 185 -4.63 15.16 -14.82
N THR A 186 -4.82 15.34 -16.13
CA THR A 186 -5.36 14.27 -17.01
C THR A 186 -4.33 13.15 -17.23
N LEU A 187 -3.03 13.48 -17.24
CA LEU A 187 -1.95 12.49 -17.24
C LEU A 187 -2.02 11.62 -15.98
N ALA A 188 -2.11 12.25 -14.80
CA ALA A 188 -2.22 11.56 -13.52
C ALA A 188 -3.48 10.67 -13.47
N GLN A 189 -4.63 11.20 -13.89
CA GLN A 189 -5.89 10.46 -13.94
C GLN A 189 -5.80 9.23 -14.85
N ALA A 190 -5.15 9.34 -15.99
CA ALA A 190 -4.98 8.19 -16.90
C ALA A 190 -4.08 7.11 -16.27
N ILE A 191 -2.91 7.49 -15.76
CA ILE A 191 -1.98 6.56 -15.10
C ILE A 191 -2.67 5.87 -13.92
N ALA A 192 -3.28 6.63 -13.01
CA ALA A 192 -3.98 6.11 -11.84
C ALA A 192 -5.16 5.19 -12.22
N THR A 193 -5.87 5.49 -13.33
CA THR A 193 -6.93 4.60 -13.83
C THR A 193 -6.35 3.26 -14.27
N TYR A 194 -5.22 3.23 -14.97
CA TYR A 194 -4.57 1.99 -15.34
C TYR A 194 -4.07 1.22 -14.11
N GLU A 195 -3.38 1.88 -13.18
CA GLU A 195 -2.86 1.24 -11.97
C GLU A 195 -3.97 0.60 -11.14
N ARG A 196 -5.16 1.22 -11.07
CA ARG A 196 -6.34 0.60 -10.41
C ARG A 196 -6.78 -0.69 -11.08
N THR A 197 -6.50 -0.89 -12.35
CA THR A 197 -6.80 -2.16 -13.05
C THR A 197 -5.78 -3.26 -12.78
N VAL A 198 -4.65 -2.94 -12.13
CA VAL A 198 -3.63 -3.93 -11.75
C VAL A 198 -4.09 -4.64 -10.49
N VAL A 199 -4.84 -5.71 -10.67
CA VAL A 199 -5.43 -6.51 -9.60
C VAL A 199 -4.81 -7.90 -9.62
N SER A 200 -4.50 -8.45 -8.43
CA SER A 200 -4.03 -9.83 -8.30
C SER A 200 -5.04 -10.81 -8.90
N GLU A 201 -4.59 -11.79 -9.63
CA GLU A 201 -5.44 -12.88 -10.08
C GLU A 201 -5.92 -13.73 -8.88
N ARG A 202 -6.83 -14.68 -9.15
CA ARG A 202 -7.31 -15.59 -8.11
C ARG A 202 -6.18 -16.56 -7.72
N ALA A 203 -5.85 -16.55 -6.43
CA ALA A 203 -4.85 -17.43 -5.84
C ALA A 203 -5.50 -18.72 -5.29
N PRO A 204 -4.73 -19.79 -5.02
CA PRO A 204 -5.25 -21.01 -4.38
C PRO A 204 -6.03 -20.72 -3.08
N PHE A 205 -5.58 -19.74 -2.29
CA PHE A 205 -6.29 -19.28 -1.09
C PHE A 205 -7.72 -18.81 -1.37
N ASP A 206 -7.94 -18.09 -2.47
CA ASP A 206 -9.28 -17.59 -2.82
C ASP A 206 -10.23 -18.75 -3.12
N ALA A 207 -9.77 -19.77 -3.83
CA ALA A 207 -10.57 -20.96 -4.10
C ALA A 207 -10.92 -21.72 -2.82
N TRP A 208 -9.98 -21.79 -1.85
CA TRP A 208 -10.23 -22.44 -0.58
C TRP A 208 -11.28 -21.71 0.26
N ILE A 209 -11.20 -20.39 0.40
CA ILE A 209 -12.21 -19.63 1.18
C ILE A 209 -13.59 -19.65 0.52
N GLU A 210 -13.67 -19.95 -0.78
CA GLU A 210 -14.92 -20.11 -1.52
C GLU A 210 -15.48 -21.55 -1.49
N GLY A 211 -14.82 -22.44 -0.75
CA GLY A 211 -15.31 -23.79 -0.45
C GLY A 211 -14.57 -24.96 -1.14
N ASN A 212 -13.54 -24.69 -1.96
CA ASN A 212 -12.71 -25.77 -2.49
C ASN A 212 -11.67 -26.21 -1.45
N GLU A 213 -12.05 -27.13 -0.59
CA GLU A 213 -11.19 -27.61 0.50
C GLU A 213 -9.88 -28.27 0.04
N LYS A 214 -9.75 -28.63 -1.24
CA LYS A 214 -8.54 -29.23 -1.83
C LYS A 214 -7.61 -28.19 -2.47
N ALA A 215 -8.00 -26.90 -2.50
CA ALA A 215 -7.23 -25.86 -3.18
C ALA A 215 -5.89 -25.54 -2.50
N ILE A 216 -5.78 -25.81 -1.20
CA ILE A 216 -4.56 -25.62 -0.41
C ILE A 216 -4.27 -26.85 0.46
N SER A 217 -3.01 -27.02 0.84
CA SER A 217 -2.59 -28.16 1.66
C SER A 217 -3.03 -28.03 3.12
N GLU A 218 -2.97 -29.12 3.89
CA GLU A 218 -3.28 -29.10 5.32
C GLU A 218 -2.26 -28.25 6.10
N GLU A 219 -0.99 -28.20 5.68
CA GLU A 219 0.03 -27.30 6.23
C GLU A 219 -0.40 -25.84 6.05
N ALA A 220 -0.88 -25.47 4.87
CA ALA A 220 -1.34 -24.11 4.60
C ALA A 220 -2.59 -23.75 5.42
N LYS A 221 -3.51 -24.68 5.66
CA LYS A 221 -4.67 -24.49 6.53
C LYS A 221 -4.25 -24.26 7.99
N ARG A 222 -3.29 -25.05 8.48
CA ARG A 222 -2.70 -24.82 9.81
C ARG A 222 -1.98 -23.47 9.88
N GLY A 223 -1.24 -23.10 8.82
CA GLY A 223 -0.59 -21.81 8.69
C GLY A 223 -1.58 -20.64 8.75
N PHE A 224 -2.74 -20.74 8.11
CA PHE A 224 -3.81 -19.76 8.23
C PHE A 224 -4.34 -19.64 9.68
N ALA A 225 -4.47 -20.76 10.40
CA ALA A 225 -4.84 -20.73 11.81
C ALA A 225 -3.75 -20.08 12.68
N VAL A 226 -2.46 -20.39 12.44
CA VAL A 226 -1.33 -19.73 13.12
C VAL A 226 -1.29 -18.24 12.83
N PHE A 227 -1.50 -17.82 11.59
CA PHE A 227 -1.53 -16.42 11.14
C PHE A 227 -2.60 -15.60 11.88
N ASN A 228 -3.81 -16.16 12.03
CA ASN A 228 -4.93 -15.50 12.73
C ASN A 228 -4.90 -15.67 14.25
N GLY A 229 -4.15 -16.65 14.75
CA GLY A 229 -4.08 -17.01 16.17
C GLY A 229 -2.74 -16.66 16.78
N LYS A 230 -1.90 -17.68 17.00
CA LYS A 230 -0.65 -17.58 17.77
C LYS A 230 0.31 -16.49 17.24
N ALA A 231 0.48 -16.38 15.92
CA ALA A 231 1.39 -15.41 15.32
C ALA A 231 0.83 -13.99 15.25
N GLN A 232 -0.49 -13.80 15.43
CA GLN A 232 -1.19 -12.51 15.43
C GLN A 232 -0.92 -11.60 14.20
N CYS A 233 -0.53 -12.19 13.08
CA CYS A 233 -0.25 -11.44 11.86
C CYS A 233 -1.49 -10.69 11.36
N ALA A 234 -2.69 -11.28 11.55
CA ALA A 234 -3.96 -10.68 11.19
C ALA A 234 -4.31 -9.39 11.96
N ALA A 235 -3.60 -9.05 13.05
CA ALA A 235 -3.79 -7.77 13.74
C ALA A 235 -3.43 -6.56 12.85
N CYS A 236 -2.54 -6.75 11.87
CA CYS A 236 -2.15 -5.74 10.89
C CYS A 236 -2.50 -6.19 9.47
N HIS A 237 -2.39 -7.49 9.18
CA HIS A 237 -2.60 -8.09 7.87
C HIS A 237 -3.98 -8.77 7.78
N GLU A 238 -5.04 -7.98 7.87
CA GLU A 238 -6.44 -8.45 7.84
C GLU A 238 -7.13 -8.26 6.49
N GLY A 239 -8.30 -8.86 6.35
CA GLY A 239 -9.15 -8.70 5.17
C GLY A 239 -8.57 -9.33 3.90
N TRP A 240 -9.29 -9.16 2.79
CA TRP A 240 -9.00 -9.84 1.52
C TRP A 240 -7.62 -9.52 0.93
N ASN A 241 -7.12 -8.30 1.16
CA ASN A 241 -5.80 -7.84 0.68
C ASN A 241 -4.70 -8.00 1.73
N PHE A 242 -5.02 -8.54 2.91
CA PHE A 242 -4.09 -8.75 4.02
C PHE A 242 -3.38 -7.46 4.47
N THR A 243 -4.16 -6.40 4.71
CA THR A 243 -3.67 -5.14 5.25
C THR A 243 -4.81 -4.33 5.86
N ASN A 244 -4.54 -3.67 6.97
CA ASN A 244 -5.38 -2.62 7.54
C ASN A 244 -4.88 -1.21 7.18
N GLU A 245 -3.79 -1.12 6.38
CA GLU A 245 -3.07 0.11 6.01
C GLU A 245 -2.60 0.96 7.19
N GLY A 246 -2.62 0.41 8.40
CA GLY A 246 -2.09 1.05 9.61
C GLY A 246 -0.57 1.23 9.55
N PHE A 247 -0.07 2.21 10.30
CA PHE A 247 1.36 2.48 10.38
C PHE A 247 1.95 1.83 11.62
N GLN A 248 2.98 1.02 11.42
CA GLN A 248 3.63 0.28 12.49
C GLN A 248 5.16 0.40 12.40
N ASP A 249 5.79 0.69 13.53
CA ASP A 249 7.21 0.42 13.70
C ASP A 249 7.36 -1.04 14.12
N ILE A 250 7.88 -1.85 13.24
CA ILE A 250 8.09 -3.29 13.46
C ILE A 250 9.47 -3.62 14.01
N GLY A 251 10.23 -2.62 14.46
CA GLY A 251 11.54 -2.83 15.08
C GLY A 251 12.63 -3.25 14.08
N LEU A 252 12.58 -2.81 12.82
CA LEU A 252 13.71 -3.00 11.89
C LEU A 252 14.90 -2.15 12.31
N LEU A 253 16.10 -2.66 12.08
CA LEU A 253 17.34 -1.93 12.28
C LEU A 253 17.55 -0.97 11.11
N SER A 254 16.82 0.14 11.11
CA SER A 254 16.86 1.18 10.07
C SER A 254 16.86 2.56 10.70
N THR A 255 17.56 3.50 10.08
CA THR A 255 17.56 4.93 10.46
C THR A 255 16.42 5.71 9.81
N ASP A 256 15.68 5.13 8.88
CA ASP A 256 14.52 5.77 8.25
C ASP A 256 13.40 5.95 9.27
N ILE A 257 12.99 7.18 9.48
CA ILE A 257 11.96 7.51 10.48
C ILE A 257 10.53 7.37 9.94
N GLY A 258 10.37 7.01 8.66
CA GLY A 258 9.09 6.68 8.06
C GLY A 258 8.02 7.77 8.21
N ARG A 259 6.85 7.39 8.73
CA ARG A 259 5.73 8.31 9.01
C ARG A 259 6.10 9.42 9.98
N GLY A 260 7.09 9.20 10.83
CA GLY A 260 7.59 10.19 11.79
C GLY A 260 8.08 11.49 11.16
N GLU A 261 8.52 11.46 9.90
CA GLU A 261 8.89 12.65 9.13
C GLU A 261 7.73 13.66 9.04
N TYR A 262 6.51 13.16 8.90
CA TYR A 262 5.29 13.98 8.76
C TYR A 262 4.54 14.18 10.07
N LEU A 263 4.89 13.43 11.11
CA LEU A 263 4.29 13.50 12.45
C LEU A 263 5.38 13.47 13.54
N PRO A 264 6.30 14.44 13.57
CA PRO A 264 7.50 14.39 14.41
C PRO A 264 7.20 14.36 15.92
N GLY A 265 6.03 14.90 16.34
CA GLY A 265 5.61 14.90 17.75
C GLY A 265 4.95 13.60 18.22
N VAL A 266 4.72 12.62 17.33
CA VAL A 266 4.02 11.38 17.65
C VAL A 266 5.00 10.23 17.69
N ILE A 267 5.40 9.82 18.90
CA ILE A 267 6.44 8.79 19.13
C ILE A 267 6.13 7.48 18.36
N LYS A 268 4.89 7.01 18.38
CA LYS A 268 4.49 5.76 17.72
C LYS A 268 4.50 5.83 16.19
N MET A 269 4.70 7.03 15.60
CA MET A 269 4.87 7.21 14.16
C MET A 269 6.35 7.26 13.73
N GLN A 270 7.28 7.36 14.69
CA GLN A 270 8.71 7.26 14.38
C GLN A 270 9.02 5.83 13.90
N HIS A 271 9.77 5.70 12.82
CA HIS A 271 10.11 4.43 12.16
C HIS A 271 8.88 3.58 11.75
N ALA A 272 7.69 4.20 11.72
CA ALA A 272 6.48 3.51 11.34
C ALA A 272 6.24 3.59 9.81
N PHE A 273 5.87 2.46 9.24
CA PHE A 273 5.56 2.31 7.82
C PHE A 273 4.19 1.69 7.64
N LYS A 274 3.56 2.02 6.53
CA LYS A 274 2.26 1.48 6.16
C LYS A 274 2.34 -0.05 6.03
N THR A 275 1.43 -0.76 6.68
CA THR A 275 1.28 -2.21 6.53
C THR A 275 0.96 -2.56 5.06
N PRO A 276 1.83 -3.27 4.33
CA PRO A 276 1.56 -3.65 2.95
C PRO A 276 0.60 -4.84 2.87
N GLY A 277 -0.17 -4.92 1.78
CA GLY A 277 -0.90 -6.14 1.47
C GLY A 277 0.03 -7.34 1.22
N LEU A 278 -0.48 -8.57 1.38
CA LEU A 278 0.33 -9.78 1.20
C LEU A 278 0.00 -10.58 -0.08
N ARG A 279 -0.91 -10.08 -0.93
CA ARG A 279 -1.15 -10.72 -2.24
C ARG A 279 0.11 -10.73 -3.07
N GLU A 280 0.35 -11.80 -3.83
CA GLU A 280 1.54 -12.00 -4.67
C GLU A 280 2.87 -12.00 -3.90
N ILE A 281 2.85 -12.33 -2.59
CA ILE A 281 4.00 -12.12 -1.68
C ILE A 281 5.25 -12.88 -2.12
N THR A 282 5.13 -14.08 -2.70
CA THR A 282 6.31 -14.88 -3.10
C THR A 282 7.08 -14.27 -4.28
N ARG A 283 6.47 -13.35 -5.03
CA ARG A 283 7.09 -12.64 -6.15
C ARG A 283 7.73 -11.32 -5.75
N ARG A 284 7.60 -10.94 -4.48
CA ARG A 284 7.84 -9.59 -3.99
C ARG A 284 9.04 -9.47 -3.05
N GLY A 285 9.94 -10.47 -3.07
CA GLY A 285 11.22 -10.35 -2.35
C GLY A 285 12.17 -9.35 -3.04
N PRO A 286 13.18 -8.83 -2.33
CA PRO A 286 13.35 -8.89 -0.88
C PRO A 286 12.29 -8.07 -0.15
N PHE A 287 12.15 -8.26 1.17
CA PHE A 287 11.03 -7.76 1.96
C PHE A 287 11.40 -6.54 2.82
N MET A 288 10.41 -5.92 3.42
CA MET A 288 10.40 -4.69 4.20
C MET A 288 10.56 -3.43 3.34
N HIS A 289 10.44 -2.25 3.95
CA HIS A 289 10.53 -0.97 3.23
C HIS A 289 11.93 -0.70 2.68
N ASP A 290 12.95 -1.32 3.26
CA ASP A 290 14.36 -1.17 2.93
C ASP A 290 14.97 -2.42 2.26
N GLY A 291 14.15 -3.45 1.99
CA GLY A 291 14.61 -4.70 1.40
C GLY A 291 15.60 -5.51 2.24
N SER A 292 15.66 -5.25 3.56
CA SER A 292 16.65 -5.84 4.44
C SER A 292 16.48 -7.35 4.67
N LEU A 293 15.29 -7.89 4.46
CA LEU A 293 15.01 -9.32 4.66
C LEU A 293 14.81 -10.01 3.31
N ALA A 294 15.70 -10.96 3.01
CA ALA A 294 15.76 -11.59 1.68
C ALA A 294 14.66 -12.64 1.45
N THR A 295 14.19 -13.31 2.50
CA THR A 295 13.29 -14.48 2.41
C THR A 295 12.10 -14.36 3.36
N LEU A 296 11.04 -15.13 3.10
CA LEU A 296 9.88 -15.22 4.00
C LEU A 296 10.25 -15.83 5.36
N GLU A 297 11.21 -16.75 5.38
CA GLU A 297 11.76 -17.32 6.61
C GLU A 297 12.36 -16.22 7.49
N ALA A 298 13.20 -15.36 6.92
CA ALA A 298 13.80 -14.23 7.63
C ALA A 298 12.73 -13.24 8.13
N VAL A 299 11.65 -13.03 7.36
CA VAL A 299 10.51 -12.21 7.79
C VAL A 299 9.82 -12.80 9.01
N ILE A 300 9.51 -14.11 8.98
CA ILE A 300 8.86 -14.78 10.10
C ILE A 300 9.76 -14.78 11.33
N ASP A 301 11.07 -15.02 11.16
CA ASP A 301 12.05 -14.96 12.26
C ASP A 301 12.13 -13.55 12.87
N HIS A 302 12.10 -12.49 12.07
CA HIS A 302 12.06 -11.13 12.57
C HIS A 302 10.83 -10.88 13.46
N TYR A 303 9.64 -11.30 13.01
CA TYR A 303 8.42 -11.15 13.81
C TYR A 303 8.42 -12.04 15.07
N ASP A 304 8.98 -13.26 14.98
CA ASP A 304 9.11 -14.16 16.12
C ASP A 304 9.97 -13.58 17.25
N HIS A 305 11.02 -12.82 16.91
CA HIS A 305 11.91 -12.15 17.86
C HIS A 305 11.48 -10.72 18.21
N ALA A 306 10.40 -10.20 17.61
CA ALA A 306 9.85 -8.87 17.86
C ALA A 306 10.74 -7.66 17.49
N GLY A 307 11.82 -7.87 16.76
CA GLY A 307 12.71 -6.80 16.30
C GLY A 307 13.39 -6.00 17.43
N VAL A 308 13.90 -4.81 17.10
CA VAL A 308 14.59 -3.92 18.04
C VAL A 308 13.59 -3.26 18.99
N ASP A 309 13.91 -3.27 20.29
CA ASP A 309 13.12 -2.59 21.31
C ASP A 309 13.44 -1.10 21.35
N ARG A 310 12.41 -0.28 21.15
CA ARG A 310 12.48 1.18 21.19
C ARG A 310 11.09 1.79 21.47
N PRO A 311 11.00 3.04 21.96
CA PRO A 311 9.71 3.64 22.35
C PRO A 311 8.66 3.71 21.24
N SER A 312 9.09 3.81 19.98
CA SER A 312 8.19 3.84 18.82
C SER A 312 7.67 2.47 18.42
N ARG A 313 8.37 1.37 18.79
CA ARG A 313 7.96 0.02 18.39
C ARG A 313 6.50 -0.24 18.74
N SER A 314 5.79 -0.85 17.82
CA SER A 314 4.39 -1.24 18.00
C SER A 314 4.23 -2.20 19.18
N ASP A 315 3.21 -1.98 20.00
CA ASP A 315 2.89 -2.84 21.15
C ASP A 315 2.44 -4.26 20.71
N LEU A 316 2.12 -4.42 19.43
CA LEU A 316 1.83 -5.72 18.82
C LEU A 316 3.10 -6.54 18.55
N MET A 317 4.28 -5.89 18.51
CA MET A 317 5.58 -6.55 18.33
C MET A 317 6.07 -7.15 19.65
N ARG A 318 5.85 -8.44 19.79
CA ARG A 318 6.27 -9.23 20.99
C ARG A 318 6.77 -10.60 20.54
N PRO A 319 7.65 -11.26 21.31
CA PRO A 319 8.08 -12.61 21.00
C PRO A 319 6.89 -13.57 20.88
N LEU A 320 6.84 -14.32 19.79
CA LEU A 320 5.69 -15.17 19.45
C LEU A 320 5.89 -16.62 19.91
N ALA A 321 7.13 -17.03 20.17
CA ALA A 321 7.51 -18.39 20.52
C ALA A 321 6.98 -19.44 19.52
N LEU A 322 7.21 -19.17 18.23
CA LEU A 322 6.79 -20.07 17.15
C LEU A 322 7.66 -21.33 17.17
N THR A 323 7.01 -22.47 17.01
CA THR A 323 7.74 -23.73 16.76
C THR A 323 8.23 -23.78 15.29
N ALA A 324 9.18 -24.66 14.99
CA ALA A 324 9.62 -24.89 13.61
C ALA A 324 8.44 -25.28 12.69
N GLN A 325 7.47 -26.05 13.23
CA GLN A 325 6.27 -26.42 12.48
C GLN A 325 5.37 -25.19 12.22
N ASP A 326 5.16 -24.31 13.19
CA ASP A 326 4.39 -23.06 12.98
C ASP A 326 4.99 -22.23 11.86
N LYS A 327 6.32 -22.07 11.83
CA LYS A 327 7.03 -21.33 10.78
C LYS A 327 6.86 -21.96 9.41
N THR A 328 7.00 -23.29 9.32
CA THR A 328 6.78 -24.04 8.07
C THR A 328 5.35 -23.89 7.58
N ASP A 329 4.36 -24.03 8.46
CA ASP A 329 2.94 -23.91 8.14
C ASP A 329 2.59 -22.48 7.70
N LEU A 330 3.14 -21.44 8.35
CA LEU A 330 2.99 -20.04 7.95
C LEU A 330 3.53 -19.79 6.54
N ILE A 331 4.69 -20.33 6.19
CA ILE A 331 5.28 -20.20 4.85
C ILE A 331 4.39 -20.92 3.83
N ALA A 332 3.90 -22.12 4.15
CA ALA A 332 2.98 -22.85 3.28
C ALA A 332 1.71 -22.02 3.02
N PHE A 333 1.15 -21.38 4.06
CA PHE A 333 0.02 -20.48 3.92
C PHE A 333 0.34 -19.25 3.04
N LEU A 334 1.41 -18.52 3.33
CA LEU A 334 1.79 -17.31 2.57
C LEU A 334 2.00 -17.61 1.07
N LYS A 335 2.50 -18.79 0.72
CA LYS A 335 2.64 -19.22 -0.67
C LYS A 335 1.29 -19.34 -1.38
N THR A 336 0.21 -19.67 -0.68
CA THR A 336 -1.13 -19.76 -1.27
C THR A 336 -1.74 -18.41 -1.67
N LEU A 337 -1.14 -17.29 -1.24
CA LEU A 337 -1.58 -15.92 -1.58
C LEU A 337 -1.06 -15.44 -2.93
N THR A 338 -0.24 -16.24 -3.60
CA THR A 338 0.32 -15.93 -4.91
C THR A 338 -0.44 -16.68 -5.99
N SER A 339 -0.89 -15.93 -6.98
CA SER A 339 -1.62 -16.45 -8.14
C SER A 339 -0.68 -16.88 -9.27
N GLU A 340 -1.20 -17.58 -10.26
CA GLU A 340 -0.53 -17.74 -11.55
C GLU A 340 -0.75 -16.46 -12.37
N LEU A 341 0.32 -15.66 -12.55
CA LEU A 341 0.23 -14.46 -13.38
C LEU A 341 0.30 -14.84 -14.86
N GLY A 342 -0.70 -14.42 -15.60
CA GLY A 342 -0.62 -14.39 -17.05
C GLY A 342 0.38 -13.32 -17.55
N PRO A 343 0.86 -13.43 -18.81
CA PRO A 343 1.76 -12.45 -19.38
C PRO A 343 1.09 -11.08 -19.48
N THR A 344 1.76 -10.04 -19.02
CA THR A 344 1.34 -8.65 -19.23
C THR A 344 1.90 -8.15 -20.55
N ALA A 345 1.03 -7.91 -21.53
CA ALA A 345 1.46 -7.34 -22.81
C ALA A 345 1.92 -5.89 -22.64
N VAL A 346 3.15 -5.60 -23.05
CA VAL A 346 3.66 -4.22 -23.15
C VAL A 346 2.94 -3.52 -24.33
N PRO A 347 2.41 -2.31 -24.16
CA PRO A 347 1.67 -1.62 -25.21
C PRO A 347 2.61 -1.10 -26.30
N VAL A 348 2.08 -0.99 -27.53
CA VAL A 348 2.73 -0.18 -28.57
C VAL A 348 2.59 1.29 -28.19
N LEU A 349 3.72 1.98 -28.07
CA LEU A 349 3.76 3.39 -27.68
C LEU A 349 3.45 4.31 -28.87
N PRO A 350 2.85 5.47 -28.64
CA PRO A 350 2.64 6.52 -29.64
C PRO A 350 3.95 7.01 -30.28
N ARG A 351 3.87 7.41 -31.55
CA ARG A 351 5.00 7.87 -32.39
C ARG A 351 4.84 9.31 -32.83
#